data_241973bdbf2dc59f94b89a015e5f8437
#
_entry.id   241973bdbf2dc59f94b89a015e5f8437
#
_cell.length_a   1.000
_cell.length_b   1.000
_cell.length_c   1.000
_cell.angle_alpha   90.00
_cell.angle_beta   90.00
_cell.angle_gamma   90.00
#
_symmetry.space_group_name_H-M   'P 1'
#
loop_
_entity.id
_entity.type
_entity.pdbx_description
1 polymer ?
#
loop_
_entity_poly.entity_id
_entity_poly.type
_entity_poly.pdbx_seq_one_letter_code
_entity_poly.pdbx_strand_id
1 'polypeptide(L)'
;MTRAWHSYDAGGGKKRRKPPSAGGRKGVNRATLQPFLLQKCTIVRQDTPSFISDSGYVLRLLVCLGALLALRLVAVNVSALDLVMDEAQYWTWSRDLDFGYFSKPPLIAWIIRGVGDICGQSEACIRSASPVLYTLASLMIFATGRALFDTRIGFWSAIVFATLPGVSYSSQLMTTDVPLILMWTVMLYLWVMLVKRQTMAFAILLGIALGIGLLAKQAMIYAVLCAACHAAVSREARDALKGGRGLVAVLIALALFSPNIVWNAQHDFPTPRHTGANIAWQYPYIHPLQLIEYVGVQFGVFGPILLVVLLRASYRELREPRDQNKILLLAFSLPVLALLLVQALLSRAHGNWSATAYPAATIFVTAIMLELNRRVLFRVSLGLHLALAVIIAVAPAFGRQWPVFEQLQFLRSTLGWRDVAGVVRVKLAEDHYGALLVRTRDMAAEMLYYLGDSKVPLVVWAPGPEPHNHYQMTRPFTADTPEPILFVSLKGCPPDITGAFTEFELLGIERVELIKAQARNVHFCRLAGYKGDKTPAN
;
A
#
# COMPACT_ATOMS: atom_id res chain seq x y z
N MET A 1 -53.34 15.49 27.08
CA MET A 1 -54.50 16.16 26.46
C MET A 1 -54.80 15.39 25.21
N THR A 2 -55.57 14.36 25.29
CA THR A 2 -57.03 14.13 25.31
C THR A 2 -57.72 14.42 23.98
N ARG A 3 -58.31 13.32 23.50
CA ARG A 3 -59.56 13.10 22.75
C ARG A 3 -59.43 13.04 21.22
N ALA A 4 -59.74 11.97 20.55
CA ALA A 4 -60.79 10.91 20.61
C ALA A 4 -61.96 11.19 19.67
N TRP A 5 -62.37 10.13 18.93
CA TRP A 5 -63.72 9.73 18.40
C TRP A 5 -64.15 10.44 17.09
N HIS A 6 -64.74 9.79 16.09
CA HIS A 6 -65.82 8.83 16.07
C HIS A 6 -65.91 8.04 14.76
N SER A 7 -66.33 6.83 14.89
CA SER A 7 -66.95 5.89 13.98
C SER A 7 -68.25 6.34 13.39
N TYR A 8 -68.69 5.87 12.25
CA TYR A 8 -70.07 5.44 11.98
C TYR A 8 -70.14 4.33 10.92
N ASP A 9 -71.04 3.46 11.16
CA ASP A 9 -71.35 2.12 10.70
C ASP A 9 -72.54 2.09 9.71
N ALA A 10 -72.81 0.89 9.16
CA ALA A 10 -74.04 0.37 8.59
C ALA A 10 -74.34 0.73 7.11
N GLY A 11 -74.80 -0.16 6.27
CA GLY A 11 -75.24 -1.52 6.33
C GLY A 11 -76.16 -1.85 5.15
N GLY A 12 -76.28 -3.13 4.83
CA GLY A 12 -77.41 -3.74 4.14
C GLY A 12 -77.36 -3.81 2.58
N GLY A 13 -77.60 -4.88 1.93
CA GLY A 13 -78.19 -6.15 2.10
C GLY A 13 -78.64 -6.79 0.79
N LYS A 14 -78.40 -8.07 0.69
CA LYS A 14 -79.04 -9.13 -0.10
C LYS A 14 -79.75 -8.86 -1.43
N LYS A 15 -79.42 -9.65 -2.50
CA LYS A 15 -80.34 -10.72 -2.96
C LYS A 15 -79.74 -11.62 -4.02
N ARG A 16 -79.86 -12.91 -3.81
CA ARG A 16 -79.67 -14.06 -4.73
C ARG A 16 -80.70 -14.05 -5.84
N ARG A 17 -80.34 -14.55 -6.99
CA ARG A 17 -81.20 -15.41 -7.84
C ARG A 17 -80.35 -16.33 -8.76
N LYS A 18 -80.69 -17.60 -8.78
CA LYS A 18 -80.27 -18.72 -9.61
C LYS A 18 -81.35 -18.97 -10.67
N PRO A 19 -81.16 -19.99 -11.57
CA PRO A 19 -80.98 -19.88 -13.03
C PRO A 19 -82.23 -20.24 -13.85
N PRO A 20 -82.12 -20.41 -15.13
CA PRO A 20 -82.54 -21.69 -15.68
C PRO A 20 -81.69 -22.31 -16.80
N SER A 21 -82.05 -23.52 -17.05
CA SER A 21 -81.44 -24.63 -17.72
C SER A 21 -81.69 -24.72 -19.23
N ALA A 22 -80.73 -25.44 -19.89
CA ALA A 22 -80.93 -26.44 -20.93
C ALA A 22 -81.22 -26.05 -22.39
N GLY A 23 -80.35 -26.59 -23.26
CA GLY A 23 -80.85 -27.05 -24.53
C GLY A 23 -79.82 -26.96 -25.72
N GLY A 24 -79.31 -28.10 -26.20
CA GLY A 24 -79.06 -28.24 -27.63
C GLY A 24 -77.63 -28.56 -28.11
N ARG A 25 -77.41 -29.81 -28.31
CA ARG A 25 -76.28 -30.45 -29.07
C ARG A 25 -75.97 -29.80 -30.42
N LYS A 26 -74.70 -29.66 -30.76
CA LYS A 26 -74.09 -30.30 -31.96
C LYS A 26 -72.57 -30.12 -31.93
N GLY A 27 -71.86 -31.24 -32.16
CA GLY A 27 -70.38 -31.30 -32.09
C GLY A 27 -69.71 -30.62 -33.28
N VAL A 28 -68.56 -30.06 -33.01
CA VAL A 28 -67.50 -29.79 -33.96
C VAL A 28 -66.15 -29.92 -33.25
N ASN A 29 -65.23 -30.55 -33.93
CA ASN A 29 -63.88 -30.97 -33.62
C ASN A 29 -63.07 -30.19 -32.59
N ARG A 30 -62.48 -30.97 -31.67
CA ARG A 30 -61.33 -30.58 -30.85
C ARG A 30 -60.10 -30.33 -31.75
N ALA A 31 -59.80 -29.09 -32.06
CA ALA A 31 -58.45 -28.68 -32.40
C ALA A 31 -57.78 -28.25 -31.09
N THR A 32 -56.76 -28.99 -30.72
CA THR A 32 -55.89 -28.80 -29.57
C THR A 32 -55.23 -27.44 -29.61
N LEU A 33 -55.66 -26.50 -28.79
CA LEU A 33 -54.92 -25.31 -28.41
C LEU A 33 -53.92 -25.68 -27.30
N GLN A 34 -52.65 -25.92 -27.70
CA GLN A 34 -51.56 -25.90 -26.74
C GLN A 34 -51.37 -24.50 -26.17
N PRO A 35 -51.13 -24.34 -24.84
CA PRO A 35 -50.78 -23.04 -24.29
C PRO A 35 -49.37 -22.67 -24.79
N PHE A 36 -49.24 -21.46 -25.32
CA PHE A 36 -47.99 -20.80 -25.62
C PHE A 36 -47.18 -20.68 -24.29
N LEU A 37 -46.30 -21.63 -24.04
CA LEU A 37 -45.24 -21.53 -23.04
C LEU A 37 -44.36 -20.36 -23.46
N LEU A 38 -44.31 -19.35 -22.60
CA LEU A 38 -43.32 -18.30 -22.61
C LEU A 38 -41.92 -18.95 -22.73
N GLN A 39 -41.43 -19.02 -23.95
CA GLN A 39 -40.05 -19.37 -24.24
C GLN A 39 -39.20 -18.27 -23.63
N LYS A 40 -38.59 -18.58 -22.47
CA LYS A 40 -37.49 -17.78 -21.92
C LYS A 40 -36.50 -17.56 -23.06
N CYS A 41 -36.45 -16.35 -23.61
CA CYS A 41 -35.36 -15.91 -24.42
C CYS A 41 -34.09 -16.01 -23.58
N THR A 42 -33.46 -17.18 -23.65
CA THR A 42 -32.06 -17.33 -23.29
C THR A 42 -31.32 -16.51 -24.35
N ILE A 43 -30.92 -15.29 -23.99
CA ILE A 43 -29.98 -14.52 -24.78
C ILE A 43 -28.72 -15.38 -24.83
N VAL A 44 -28.60 -16.20 -25.88
CA VAL A 44 -27.34 -16.80 -26.26
C VAL A 44 -26.41 -15.61 -26.50
N ARG A 45 -25.50 -15.42 -25.59
CA ARG A 45 -24.39 -14.46 -25.70
C ARG A 45 -23.69 -14.85 -27.00
N GLN A 46 -23.99 -14.16 -28.09
CA GLN A 46 -23.17 -14.24 -29.30
C GLN A 46 -21.79 -13.71 -28.85
N ASP A 47 -20.87 -14.63 -28.62
CA ASP A 47 -19.46 -14.31 -28.50
C ASP A 47 -19.09 -13.59 -29.81
N THR A 48 -18.99 -12.26 -29.71
CA THR A 48 -18.29 -11.50 -30.75
C THR A 48 -16.89 -12.10 -30.82
N PRO A 49 -16.47 -12.65 -31.99
CA PRO A 49 -15.16 -13.27 -32.07
C PRO A 49 -14.13 -12.24 -31.63
N SER A 50 -13.41 -12.55 -30.55
CA SER A 50 -12.28 -11.74 -30.14
C SER A 50 -11.25 -11.87 -31.26
N PHE A 51 -10.96 -10.79 -31.99
CA PHE A 51 -9.97 -10.75 -33.07
C PHE A 51 -8.55 -11.14 -32.60
N ILE A 52 -8.36 -11.41 -31.32
CA ILE A 52 -7.09 -11.75 -30.72
C ILE A 52 -7.25 -13.08 -29.99
N SER A 53 -6.41 -14.06 -30.33
CA SER A 53 -6.30 -15.31 -29.57
C SER A 53 -5.78 -15.10 -28.17
N ASP A 54 -6.00 -16.03 -27.25
CA ASP A 54 -5.46 -15.99 -25.88
C ASP A 54 -3.95 -15.82 -25.87
N SER A 55 -3.23 -16.50 -26.75
CA SER A 55 -1.77 -16.35 -26.93
C SER A 55 -1.38 -14.94 -27.39
N GLY A 56 -2.20 -14.30 -28.24
CA GLY A 56 -1.98 -12.93 -28.67
C GLY A 56 -2.14 -11.90 -27.54
N TYR A 57 -3.05 -12.12 -26.59
CA TYR A 57 -3.16 -11.26 -25.41
C TYR A 57 -1.95 -11.43 -24.47
N VAL A 58 -1.48 -12.65 -24.24
CA VAL A 58 -0.31 -12.92 -23.40
C VAL A 58 0.94 -12.26 -23.96
N LEU A 59 1.21 -12.42 -25.27
CA LEU A 59 2.36 -11.79 -25.92
C LEU A 59 2.32 -10.26 -25.79
N ARG A 60 1.17 -9.65 -26.07
CA ARG A 60 0.99 -8.19 -25.92
C ARG A 60 1.18 -7.74 -24.49
N LEU A 61 0.69 -8.50 -23.51
CA LEU A 61 0.91 -8.21 -22.10
C LEU A 61 2.40 -8.16 -21.76
N LEU A 62 3.14 -9.20 -22.16
CA LEU A 62 4.58 -9.29 -21.89
C LEU A 62 5.35 -8.15 -22.55
N VAL A 63 4.99 -7.78 -23.78
CA VAL A 63 5.61 -6.63 -24.48
C VAL A 63 5.28 -5.32 -23.76
N CYS A 64 4.02 -5.07 -23.41
CA CYS A 64 3.63 -3.82 -22.72
C CYS A 64 4.26 -3.70 -21.32
N LEU A 65 4.22 -4.78 -20.52
CA LEU A 65 4.81 -4.78 -19.19
C LEU A 65 6.34 -4.74 -19.27
N GLY A 66 6.96 -5.40 -20.25
CA GLY A 66 8.40 -5.33 -20.50
C GLY A 66 8.86 -3.92 -20.88
N ALA A 67 8.14 -3.24 -21.77
CA ALA A 67 8.40 -1.86 -22.14
C ALA A 67 8.26 -0.90 -20.95
N LEU A 68 7.19 -1.07 -20.14
CA LEU A 68 6.99 -0.26 -18.93
C LEU A 68 8.06 -0.53 -17.88
N LEU A 69 8.47 -1.78 -17.69
CA LEU A 69 9.58 -2.16 -16.80
C LEU A 69 10.88 -1.51 -17.26
N ALA A 70 11.23 -1.60 -18.55
CA ALA A 70 12.41 -0.97 -19.10
C ALA A 70 12.40 0.55 -18.88
N LEU A 71 11.28 1.22 -19.17
CA LEU A 71 11.11 2.65 -18.90
C LEU A 71 11.38 2.99 -17.43
N ARG A 72 10.82 2.22 -16.49
CA ARG A 72 10.98 2.44 -15.05
C ARG A 72 12.40 2.17 -14.57
N LEU A 73 13.05 1.12 -15.08
CA LEU A 73 14.44 0.84 -14.75
C LEU A 73 15.37 1.95 -15.27
N VAL A 74 15.13 2.46 -16.48
CA VAL A 74 15.86 3.65 -16.98
C VAL A 74 15.58 4.85 -16.08
N ALA A 75 14.31 5.09 -15.72
CA ALA A 75 13.92 6.22 -14.86
C ALA A 75 14.63 6.21 -13.50
N VAL A 76 14.72 5.07 -12.82
CA VAL A 76 15.41 4.99 -11.52
C VAL A 76 16.93 5.15 -11.67
N ASN A 77 17.50 4.75 -12.82
CA ASN A 77 18.94 4.93 -13.10
C ASN A 77 19.34 6.37 -13.41
N VAL A 78 18.45 7.14 -14.05
CA VAL A 78 18.70 8.56 -14.37
C VAL A 78 18.15 9.53 -13.33
N SER A 79 17.54 9.01 -12.26
CA SER A 79 16.98 9.83 -11.18
C SER A 79 18.09 10.64 -10.48
N ALA A 80 17.87 11.93 -10.34
CA ALA A 80 18.74 12.85 -9.59
C ALA A 80 18.29 13.02 -8.12
N LEU A 81 17.31 12.25 -7.67
CA LEU A 81 16.78 12.31 -6.29
C LEU A 81 17.60 11.40 -5.38
N ASP A 82 18.07 11.95 -4.27
CA ASP A 82 18.67 11.20 -3.16
C ASP A 82 17.65 10.17 -2.59
N LEU A 83 18.11 9.21 -1.79
CA LEU A 83 17.22 8.30 -1.09
C LEU A 83 16.27 9.08 -0.17
N VAL A 84 15.06 8.57 0.00
CA VAL A 84 14.17 9.03 1.07
C VAL A 84 14.67 8.41 2.37
N MET A 85 14.50 9.11 3.48
CA MET A 85 14.88 8.64 4.82
C MET A 85 14.50 7.17 5.07
N ASP A 86 13.30 6.74 4.66
CA ASP A 86 12.88 5.34 4.82
C ASP A 86 13.72 4.38 3.96
N GLU A 87 14.07 4.74 2.72
CA GLU A 87 14.95 3.92 1.86
C GLU A 87 16.36 3.80 2.44
N ALA A 88 16.93 4.92 2.90
CA ALA A 88 18.24 4.94 3.56
C ALA A 88 18.22 4.08 4.84
N GLN A 89 17.14 4.13 5.63
CA GLN A 89 16.97 3.28 6.80
C GLN A 89 16.85 1.79 6.43
N TYR A 90 16.08 1.45 5.40
CA TYR A 90 15.93 0.04 4.96
C TYR A 90 17.25 -0.50 4.40
N TRP A 91 18.04 0.36 3.74
CA TRP A 91 19.40 0.00 3.35
C TRP A 91 20.29 -0.26 4.57
N THR A 92 20.22 0.60 5.61
CA THR A 92 20.95 0.35 6.86
C THR A 92 20.60 -1.01 7.48
N TRP A 93 19.30 -1.34 7.51
CA TRP A 93 18.83 -2.65 7.98
C TRP A 93 19.34 -3.81 7.11
N SER A 94 19.51 -3.60 5.81
CA SER A 94 20.03 -4.63 4.91
C SER A 94 21.52 -4.95 5.15
N ARG A 95 22.24 -4.10 5.88
CA ARG A 95 23.64 -4.32 6.26
C ARG A 95 23.75 -5.28 7.45
N ASP A 96 22.74 -5.29 8.30
CA ASP A 96 22.65 -6.16 9.49
C ASP A 96 21.28 -6.85 9.50
N LEU A 97 21.24 -8.06 8.92
CA LEU A 97 19.99 -8.79 8.69
C LEU A 97 19.48 -9.39 10.00
N ASP A 98 18.20 -9.13 10.29
CA ASP A 98 17.50 -9.66 11.44
C ASP A 98 16.07 -10.09 11.06
N PHE A 99 15.33 -10.68 11.99
CA PHE A 99 13.94 -11.10 11.81
C PHE A 99 12.92 -10.00 12.14
N GLY A 100 13.35 -8.83 12.56
CA GLY A 100 12.53 -7.66 12.82
C GLY A 100 13.35 -6.40 12.98
N TYR A 101 12.70 -5.25 12.86
CA TYR A 101 13.30 -3.95 13.07
C TYR A 101 12.33 -3.06 13.84
N PHE A 102 12.82 -1.97 14.43
CA PHE A 102 12.04 -1.09 15.31
C PHE A 102 10.63 -0.78 14.81
N SER A 103 10.46 -0.51 13.52
CA SER A 103 9.18 -0.03 12.96
C SER A 103 8.54 -0.93 11.92
N LYS A 104 9.23 -1.97 11.42
CA LYS A 104 8.78 -2.81 10.31
C LYS A 104 9.27 -4.25 10.40
N PRO A 105 8.53 -5.20 9.80
CA PRO A 105 9.00 -6.55 9.56
C PRO A 105 10.18 -6.60 8.55
N PRO A 106 10.91 -7.74 8.44
CA PRO A 106 12.26 -7.76 7.87
C PRO A 106 12.35 -7.84 6.34
N LEU A 107 11.28 -8.22 5.62
CA LEU A 107 11.38 -8.59 4.20
C LEU A 107 11.97 -7.49 3.31
N ILE A 108 11.72 -6.22 3.63
CA ILE A 108 12.27 -5.09 2.88
C ILE A 108 13.81 -5.07 2.94
N ALA A 109 14.39 -5.31 4.11
CA ALA A 109 15.84 -5.37 4.31
C ALA A 109 16.46 -6.57 3.57
N TRP A 110 15.81 -7.73 3.61
CA TRP A 110 16.27 -8.92 2.89
C TRP A 110 16.26 -8.74 1.37
N ILE A 111 15.23 -8.06 0.82
CA ILE A 111 15.16 -7.75 -0.60
C ILE A 111 16.27 -6.77 -0.99
N ILE A 112 16.47 -5.69 -0.24
CA ILE A 112 17.52 -4.69 -0.51
C ILE A 112 18.90 -5.36 -0.43
N ARG A 113 19.14 -6.25 0.53
CA ARG A 113 20.38 -7.03 0.62
C ARG A 113 20.60 -7.86 -0.65
N GLY A 114 19.59 -8.66 -1.05
CA GLY A 114 19.71 -9.53 -2.22
C GLY A 114 19.94 -8.76 -3.53
N VAL A 115 19.27 -7.61 -3.70
CA VAL A 115 19.48 -6.74 -4.86
C VAL A 115 20.87 -6.09 -4.80
N GLY A 116 21.29 -5.61 -3.61
CA GLY A 116 22.60 -5.03 -3.38
C GLY A 116 23.76 -5.98 -3.66
N ASP A 117 23.59 -7.26 -3.38
CA ASP A 117 24.58 -8.30 -3.70
C ASP A 117 24.68 -8.56 -5.21
N ILE A 118 23.65 -8.21 -6.01
CA ILE A 118 23.62 -8.39 -7.47
C ILE A 118 24.19 -7.18 -8.22
N CYS A 119 23.75 -5.95 -7.89
CA CYS A 119 24.04 -4.74 -8.66
C CYS A 119 24.72 -3.62 -7.84
N GLY A 120 25.11 -3.88 -6.59
CA GLY A 120 25.80 -2.93 -5.72
C GLY A 120 24.86 -2.08 -4.86
N GLN A 121 25.42 -1.04 -4.24
CA GLN A 121 24.74 -0.29 -3.18
C GLN A 121 24.23 1.09 -3.65
N SER A 122 24.18 1.33 -4.96
CA SER A 122 23.68 2.61 -5.49
C SER A 122 22.17 2.78 -5.27
N GLU A 123 21.71 4.02 -5.24
CA GLU A 123 20.28 4.37 -5.15
C GLU A 123 19.47 3.70 -6.24
N ALA A 124 19.98 3.69 -7.48
CA ALA A 124 19.36 3.02 -8.62
C ALA A 124 19.22 1.51 -8.41
N CYS A 125 20.26 0.86 -7.87
CA CYS A 125 20.23 -0.57 -7.57
C CYS A 125 19.17 -0.86 -6.50
N ILE A 126 19.17 -0.16 -5.37
CA ILE A 126 18.18 -0.31 -4.29
C ILE A 126 16.74 -0.18 -4.84
N ARG A 127 16.50 0.85 -5.66
CA ARG A 127 15.17 1.13 -6.24
C ARG A 127 14.77 0.17 -7.35
N SER A 128 15.71 -0.51 -8.01
CA SER A 128 15.42 -1.39 -9.15
C SER A 128 14.53 -2.57 -8.82
N ALA A 129 14.51 -3.03 -7.56
CA ALA A 129 13.60 -4.07 -7.10
C ALA A 129 12.12 -3.67 -7.24
N SER A 130 11.79 -2.38 -7.03
CA SER A 130 10.41 -1.91 -7.02
C SER A 130 9.69 -2.10 -8.37
N PRO A 131 10.19 -1.61 -9.52
CA PRO A 131 9.54 -1.83 -10.81
C PRO A 131 9.44 -3.31 -11.19
N VAL A 132 10.40 -4.16 -10.78
CA VAL A 132 10.35 -5.60 -11.02
C VAL A 132 9.19 -6.22 -10.23
N LEU A 133 9.07 -5.95 -8.93
CA LEU A 133 8.03 -6.50 -8.07
C LEU A 133 6.63 -6.02 -8.49
N TYR A 134 6.46 -4.76 -8.92
CA TYR A 134 5.20 -4.28 -9.49
C TYR A 134 4.85 -4.91 -10.85
N THR A 135 5.84 -5.25 -11.65
CA THR A 135 5.62 -6.00 -12.90
C THR A 135 5.10 -7.41 -12.60
N LEU A 136 5.69 -8.09 -11.62
CA LEU A 136 5.21 -9.39 -11.14
C LEU A 136 3.79 -9.29 -10.55
N ALA A 137 3.51 -8.25 -9.76
CA ALA A 137 2.16 -7.98 -9.24
C ALA A 137 1.15 -7.80 -10.39
N SER A 138 1.54 -7.09 -11.47
CA SER A 138 0.67 -6.91 -12.64
C SER A 138 0.38 -8.23 -13.38
N LEU A 139 1.34 -9.15 -13.43
CA LEU A 139 1.12 -10.50 -13.96
C LEU A 139 0.15 -11.31 -13.07
N MET A 140 0.19 -11.12 -11.75
CA MET A 140 -0.79 -11.75 -10.85
C MET A 140 -2.19 -11.15 -10.99
N ILE A 141 -2.30 -9.84 -11.27
CA ILE A 141 -3.57 -9.19 -11.64
C ILE A 141 -4.13 -9.77 -12.94
N PHE A 142 -3.28 -9.97 -13.95
CA PHE A 142 -3.68 -10.67 -15.18
C PHE A 142 -4.24 -12.06 -14.90
N ALA A 143 -3.49 -12.87 -14.13
CA ALA A 143 -3.88 -14.23 -13.79
C ALA A 143 -5.23 -14.27 -13.02
N THR A 144 -5.42 -13.35 -12.08
CA THR A 144 -6.66 -13.22 -11.30
C THR A 144 -7.84 -12.80 -12.16
N GLY A 145 -7.67 -11.76 -12.98
CA GLY A 145 -8.72 -11.28 -13.90
C GLY A 145 -9.11 -12.34 -14.93
N ARG A 146 -8.13 -13.07 -15.49
CA ARG A 146 -8.36 -14.20 -16.37
C ARG A 146 -9.10 -15.34 -15.68
N ALA A 147 -8.73 -15.65 -14.43
CA ALA A 147 -9.36 -16.71 -13.67
C ALA A 147 -10.80 -16.38 -13.27
N LEU A 148 -11.13 -15.11 -13.01
CA LEU A 148 -12.48 -14.68 -12.63
C LEU A 148 -13.39 -14.44 -13.84
N PHE A 149 -12.87 -13.91 -14.94
CA PHE A 149 -13.64 -13.51 -16.11
C PHE A 149 -13.08 -14.15 -17.39
N ASP A 150 -12.21 -13.42 -18.08
CA ASP A 150 -11.59 -13.85 -19.34
C ASP A 150 -10.20 -13.22 -19.53
N THR A 151 -9.48 -13.68 -20.56
CA THR A 151 -8.12 -13.22 -20.90
C THR A 151 -8.09 -11.73 -21.25
N ARG A 152 -9.15 -11.19 -21.85
CA ARG A 152 -9.26 -9.77 -22.22
C ARG A 152 -9.39 -8.89 -20.99
N ILE A 153 -10.27 -9.27 -20.03
CA ILE A 153 -10.42 -8.54 -18.77
C ILE A 153 -9.11 -8.63 -17.95
N GLY A 154 -8.49 -9.82 -17.90
CA GLY A 154 -7.19 -9.99 -17.26
C GLY A 154 -6.13 -9.06 -17.84
N PHE A 155 -5.99 -9.02 -19.18
CA PHE A 155 -5.04 -8.15 -19.88
C PHE A 155 -5.22 -6.67 -19.52
N TRP A 156 -6.43 -6.16 -19.68
CA TRP A 156 -6.69 -4.74 -19.40
C TRP A 156 -6.57 -4.40 -17.91
N SER A 157 -6.94 -5.31 -17.02
CA SER A 157 -6.75 -5.12 -15.58
C SER A 157 -5.28 -4.99 -15.21
N ALA A 158 -4.41 -5.81 -15.81
CA ALA A 158 -2.97 -5.75 -15.58
C ALA A 158 -2.37 -4.43 -16.10
N ILE A 159 -2.77 -3.98 -17.29
CA ILE A 159 -2.30 -2.71 -17.85
C ILE A 159 -2.78 -1.51 -17.02
N VAL A 160 -4.06 -1.50 -16.63
CA VAL A 160 -4.61 -0.43 -15.77
C VAL A 160 -3.89 -0.42 -14.43
N PHE A 161 -3.70 -1.58 -13.78
CA PHE A 161 -2.98 -1.67 -12.51
C PHE A 161 -1.54 -1.18 -12.64
N ALA A 162 -0.82 -1.65 -13.65
CA ALA A 162 0.56 -1.24 -13.89
C ALA A 162 0.71 0.28 -14.10
N THR A 163 -0.31 0.94 -14.63
CA THR A 163 -0.29 2.38 -14.92
C THR A 163 -1.01 3.24 -13.89
N LEU A 164 -1.59 2.66 -12.82
CA LEU A 164 -2.17 3.46 -11.73
C LEU A 164 -1.16 4.52 -11.25
N PRO A 165 -1.60 5.74 -10.97
CA PRO A 165 -0.68 6.79 -10.52
C PRO A 165 0.06 6.40 -9.23
N GLY A 166 -0.64 5.77 -8.27
CA GLY A 166 -0.03 5.25 -7.04
C GLY A 166 1.02 4.15 -7.30
N VAL A 167 0.77 3.24 -8.24
CA VAL A 167 1.75 2.21 -8.65
C VAL A 167 2.92 2.84 -9.40
N SER A 168 2.66 3.80 -10.28
CA SER A 168 3.71 4.50 -11.02
C SER A 168 4.65 5.28 -10.09
N TYR A 169 4.11 5.96 -9.08
CA TYR A 169 4.90 6.64 -8.06
C TYR A 169 5.67 5.64 -7.17
N SER A 170 4.99 4.65 -6.62
CA SER A 170 5.60 3.67 -5.73
C SER A 170 6.67 2.81 -6.42
N SER A 171 6.59 2.64 -7.75
CA SER A 171 7.62 1.94 -8.52
C SER A 171 8.94 2.71 -8.67
N GLN A 172 9.01 3.98 -8.25
CA GLN A 172 10.25 4.77 -8.22
C GLN A 172 10.95 4.74 -6.85
N LEU A 173 10.35 4.12 -5.85
CA LEU A 173 10.84 4.08 -4.47
C LEU A 173 10.85 2.65 -3.95
N MET A 174 11.82 2.31 -3.12
CA MET A 174 11.84 1.01 -2.45
C MET A 174 11.24 1.14 -1.04
N THR A 175 9.96 0.77 -0.92
CA THR A 175 9.18 0.84 0.33
C THR A 175 8.58 -0.52 0.70
N THR A 176 8.14 -0.66 1.95
CA THR A 176 7.49 -1.90 2.42
C THR A 176 6.17 -2.20 1.70
N ASP A 177 5.57 -1.21 1.03
CA ASP A 177 4.37 -1.41 0.22
C ASP A 177 4.66 -2.23 -1.05
N VAL A 178 5.87 -2.16 -1.58
CA VAL A 178 6.27 -2.87 -2.81
C VAL A 178 6.15 -4.40 -2.65
N PRO A 179 6.84 -5.04 -1.71
CA PRO A 179 6.69 -6.47 -1.48
C PRO A 179 5.30 -6.84 -0.92
N LEU A 180 4.67 -5.95 -0.13
CA LEU A 180 3.30 -6.17 0.34
C LEU A 180 2.33 -6.33 -0.83
N ILE A 181 2.34 -5.42 -1.81
CA ILE A 181 1.41 -5.45 -2.95
C ILE A 181 1.66 -6.66 -3.83
N LEU A 182 2.91 -7.08 -4.03
CA LEU A 182 3.17 -8.34 -4.73
C LEU A 182 2.52 -9.51 -3.97
N MET A 183 2.80 -9.66 -2.68
CA MET A 183 2.24 -10.75 -1.89
C MET A 183 0.71 -10.67 -1.78
N TRP A 184 0.15 -9.47 -1.74
CA TRP A 184 -1.30 -9.26 -1.77
C TRP A 184 -1.94 -9.75 -3.08
N THR A 185 -1.32 -9.46 -4.22
CA THR A 185 -1.83 -9.93 -5.52
C THR A 185 -1.67 -11.45 -5.69
N VAL A 186 -0.58 -12.03 -5.20
CA VAL A 186 -0.39 -13.49 -5.12
C VAL A 186 -1.47 -14.11 -4.23
N MET A 187 -1.67 -13.58 -3.03
CA MET A 187 -2.68 -14.04 -2.08
C MET A 187 -4.09 -13.96 -2.67
N LEU A 188 -4.44 -12.85 -3.34
CA LEU A 188 -5.75 -12.68 -3.99
C LEU A 188 -5.98 -13.75 -5.07
N TYR A 189 -4.98 -14.03 -5.89
CA TYR A 189 -5.04 -15.11 -6.88
C TYR A 189 -5.24 -16.48 -6.21
N LEU A 190 -4.47 -16.78 -5.18
CA LEU A 190 -4.54 -18.04 -4.46
C LEU A 190 -5.87 -18.21 -3.71
N TRP A 191 -6.44 -17.11 -3.18
CA TRP A 191 -7.78 -17.11 -2.63
C TRP A 191 -8.84 -17.44 -3.68
N VAL A 192 -8.77 -16.82 -4.86
CA VAL A 192 -9.66 -17.15 -6.00
C VAL A 192 -9.54 -18.63 -6.38
N MET A 193 -8.31 -19.14 -6.46
CA MET A 193 -8.07 -20.55 -6.80
C MET A 193 -8.55 -21.49 -5.70
N LEU A 194 -8.38 -21.12 -4.43
CA LEU A 194 -8.89 -21.91 -3.31
C LEU A 194 -10.42 -21.98 -3.32
N VAL A 195 -11.10 -20.86 -3.57
CA VAL A 195 -12.57 -20.83 -3.70
C VAL A 195 -13.05 -21.71 -4.86
N LYS A 196 -12.36 -21.66 -6.01
CA LYS A 196 -12.74 -22.42 -7.21
C LYS A 196 -12.39 -23.91 -7.15
N ARG A 197 -11.26 -24.28 -6.57
CA ARG A 197 -10.69 -25.63 -6.62
C ARG A 197 -10.80 -26.41 -5.32
N GLN A 198 -10.90 -25.71 -4.18
CA GLN A 198 -11.06 -26.26 -2.83
C GLN A 198 -10.00 -27.35 -2.47
N THR A 199 -8.75 -27.17 -2.91
CA THR A 199 -7.66 -28.12 -2.66
C THR A 199 -6.75 -27.66 -1.53
N MET A 200 -6.14 -28.62 -0.82
CA MET A 200 -5.18 -28.34 0.27
C MET A 200 -3.93 -27.62 -0.26
N ALA A 201 -3.50 -27.90 -1.49
CA ALA A 201 -2.35 -27.24 -2.12
C ALA A 201 -2.54 -25.71 -2.19
N PHE A 202 -3.72 -25.23 -2.59
CA PHE A 202 -4.00 -23.80 -2.61
C PHE A 202 -4.10 -23.20 -1.20
N ALA A 203 -4.54 -23.96 -0.20
CA ALA A 203 -4.53 -23.50 1.19
C ALA A 203 -3.10 -23.35 1.73
N ILE A 204 -2.21 -24.29 1.43
CA ILE A 204 -0.79 -24.22 1.79
C ILE A 204 -0.12 -23.00 1.13
N LEU A 205 -0.28 -22.84 -0.19
CA LEU A 205 0.28 -21.71 -0.92
C LEU A 205 -0.28 -20.35 -0.42
N LEU A 206 -1.57 -20.32 -0.09
CA LEU A 206 -2.21 -19.13 0.52
C LEU A 206 -1.57 -18.79 1.87
N GLY A 207 -1.33 -19.78 2.72
CA GLY A 207 -0.65 -19.60 4.00
C GLY A 207 0.77 -19.07 3.82
N ILE A 208 1.52 -19.58 2.83
CA ILE A 208 2.86 -19.09 2.47
C ILE A 208 2.80 -17.63 2.03
N ALA A 209 1.88 -17.28 1.12
CA ALA A 209 1.74 -15.91 0.64
C ALA A 209 1.35 -14.93 1.77
N LEU A 210 0.45 -15.34 2.67
CA LEU A 210 0.07 -14.55 3.85
C LEU A 210 1.26 -14.36 4.80
N GLY A 211 2.02 -15.42 5.10
CA GLY A 211 3.18 -15.35 5.99
C GLY A 211 4.28 -14.44 5.45
N ILE A 212 4.66 -14.60 4.18
CA ILE A 212 5.64 -13.72 3.52
C ILE A 212 5.11 -12.29 3.45
N GLY A 213 3.81 -12.09 3.18
CA GLY A 213 3.18 -10.78 3.18
C GLY A 213 3.21 -10.10 4.55
N LEU A 214 3.04 -10.83 5.65
CA LEU A 214 3.20 -10.32 7.02
C LEU A 214 4.64 -9.91 7.29
N LEU A 215 5.62 -10.65 6.77
CA LEU A 215 7.04 -10.26 6.84
C LEU A 215 7.37 -9.02 5.99
N ALA A 216 6.54 -8.67 5.00
CA ALA A 216 6.67 -7.42 4.25
C ALA A 216 6.10 -6.22 5.03
N LYS A 217 4.85 -6.35 5.50
CA LYS A 217 4.15 -5.29 6.24
C LYS A 217 2.96 -5.88 6.99
N GLN A 218 2.75 -5.46 8.24
CA GLN A 218 1.63 -5.93 9.06
C GLN A 218 0.25 -5.68 8.43
N ALA A 219 0.13 -4.70 7.50
CA ALA A 219 -1.10 -4.45 6.76
C ALA A 219 -1.62 -5.65 5.95
N MET A 220 -0.80 -6.71 5.76
CA MET A 220 -1.24 -7.98 5.19
C MET A 220 -2.37 -8.62 6.01
N ILE A 221 -2.51 -8.30 7.29
CA ILE A 221 -3.61 -8.78 8.16
C ILE A 221 -5.00 -8.39 7.62
N TYR A 222 -5.11 -7.30 6.85
CA TYR A 222 -6.37 -6.92 6.21
C TYR A 222 -6.91 -8.01 5.27
N ALA A 223 -6.05 -8.91 4.78
CA ALA A 223 -6.48 -10.06 3.98
C ALA A 223 -7.42 -11.00 4.76
N VAL A 224 -7.18 -11.16 6.06
CA VAL A 224 -8.05 -11.97 6.94
C VAL A 224 -9.42 -11.30 7.07
N LEU A 225 -9.45 -9.97 7.26
CA LEU A 225 -10.71 -9.20 7.27
C LEU A 225 -11.47 -9.36 5.94
N CYS A 226 -10.78 -9.21 4.81
CA CYS A 226 -11.38 -9.35 3.48
C CYS A 226 -11.92 -10.77 3.24
N ALA A 227 -11.15 -11.79 3.61
CA ALA A 227 -11.57 -13.19 3.50
C ALA A 227 -12.79 -13.48 4.40
N ALA A 228 -12.82 -12.94 5.62
CA ALA A 228 -13.97 -13.06 6.52
C ALA A 228 -15.21 -12.36 5.94
N CYS A 229 -15.07 -11.15 5.40
CA CYS A 229 -16.16 -10.44 4.72
C CYS A 229 -16.68 -11.23 3.52
N HIS A 230 -15.79 -11.83 2.70
CA HIS A 230 -16.21 -12.68 1.58
C HIS A 230 -16.91 -13.95 2.08
N ALA A 231 -16.40 -14.62 3.10
CA ALA A 231 -17.01 -15.81 3.69
C ALA A 231 -18.39 -15.51 4.33
N ALA A 232 -18.59 -14.30 4.85
CA ALA A 232 -19.89 -13.90 5.40
C ALA A 232 -21.01 -13.89 4.34
N VAL A 233 -20.69 -13.50 3.10
CA VAL A 233 -21.66 -13.32 2.01
C VAL A 233 -21.64 -14.44 0.95
N SER A 234 -20.57 -15.25 0.86
CA SER A 234 -20.44 -16.33 -0.14
C SER A 234 -20.37 -17.70 0.52
N ARG A 235 -21.21 -18.62 0.04
CA ARG A 235 -21.19 -20.02 0.47
C ARG A 235 -19.92 -20.71 -0.03
N GLU A 236 -19.52 -20.44 -1.25
CA GLU A 236 -18.32 -21.01 -1.88
C GLU A 236 -17.06 -20.65 -1.09
N ALA A 237 -16.99 -19.41 -0.58
CA ALA A 237 -15.88 -18.97 0.28
C ALA A 237 -15.86 -19.72 1.62
N ARG A 238 -17.03 -19.96 2.24
CA ARG A 238 -17.11 -20.77 3.46
C ARG A 238 -16.70 -22.23 3.21
N ASP A 239 -17.17 -22.80 2.10
CA ASP A 239 -16.83 -24.18 1.73
C ASP A 239 -15.34 -24.33 1.39
N ALA A 240 -14.71 -23.32 0.83
CA ALA A 240 -13.28 -23.26 0.58
C ALA A 240 -12.44 -23.36 1.86
N LEU A 241 -12.93 -22.86 2.98
CA LEU A 241 -12.23 -22.90 4.28
C LEU A 241 -12.45 -24.22 5.06
N LYS A 242 -13.44 -25.04 4.67
CA LYS A 242 -13.75 -26.32 5.33
C LYS A 242 -12.66 -27.38 5.13
N GLY A 243 -12.76 -28.49 5.86
CA GLY A 243 -11.82 -29.60 5.76
C GLY A 243 -10.39 -29.24 6.18
N GLY A 244 -10.24 -28.32 7.12
CA GLY A 244 -8.94 -27.92 7.66
C GLY A 244 -8.17 -26.91 6.81
N ARG A 245 -8.62 -26.59 5.59
CA ARG A 245 -7.90 -25.69 4.66
C ARG A 245 -7.65 -24.30 5.23
N GLY A 246 -8.67 -23.69 5.84
CA GLY A 246 -8.51 -22.41 6.51
C GLY A 246 -7.51 -22.44 7.66
N LEU A 247 -7.59 -23.49 8.50
CA LEU A 247 -6.67 -23.69 9.61
C LEU A 247 -5.23 -23.88 9.14
N VAL A 248 -5.01 -24.71 8.12
CA VAL A 248 -3.67 -24.96 7.54
C VAL A 248 -3.07 -23.65 6.98
N ALA A 249 -3.86 -22.85 6.27
CA ALA A 249 -3.37 -21.56 5.76
C ALA A 249 -2.94 -20.62 6.90
N VAL A 250 -3.73 -20.52 7.97
CA VAL A 250 -3.40 -19.69 9.14
C VAL A 250 -2.16 -20.23 9.86
N LEU A 251 -2.07 -21.54 10.11
CA LEU A 251 -0.92 -22.14 10.81
C LEU A 251 0.39 -21.94 10.04
N ILE A 252 0.38 -22.08 8.71
CA ILE A 252 1.56 -21.84 7.88
C ILE A 252 1.93 -20.36 7.91
N ALA A 253 0.95 -19.44 7.81
CA ALA A 253 1.22 -18.01 7.89
C ALA A 253 1.83 -17.62 9.25
N LEU A 254 1.31 -18.14 10.34
CA LEU A 254 1.84 -17.92 11.69
C LEU A 254 3.23 -18.53 11.86
N ALA A 255 3.47 -19.75 11.34
CA ALA A 255 4.77 -20.39 11.39
C ALA A 255 5.85 -19.57 10.67
N LEU A 256 5.54 -19.02 9.48
CA LEU A 256 6.46 -18.16 8.74
C LEU A 256 6.68 -16.79 9.41
N PHE A 257 5.66 -16.26 10.07
CA PHE A 257 5.76 -14.97 10.77
C PHE A 257 6.32 -15.11 12.20
N SER A 258 6.38 -16.31 12.76
CA SER A 258 6.81 -16.54 14.15
C SER A 258 8.21 -16.01 14.48
N PRO A 259 9.24 -16.04 13.59
CA PRO A 259 10.54 -15.47 13.91
C PRO A 259 10.45 -13.95 14.19
N ASN A 260 9.58 -13.24 13.46
CA ASN A 260 9.34 -11.82 13.73
C ASN A 260 8.62 -11.57 15.07
N ILE A 261 7.69 -12.47 15.45
CA ILE A 261 7.03 -12.40 16.77
C ILE A 261 8.06 -12.60 17.88
N VAL A 262 8.93 -13.62 17.76
CA VAL A 262 10.00 -13.91 18.73
C VAL A 262 10.95 -12.71 18.83
N TRP A 263 11.40 -12.16 17.70
CA TRP A 263 12.25 -10.98 17.68
C TRP A 263 11.60 -9.81 18.42
N ASN A 264 10.33 -9.51 18.17
CA ASN A 264 9.61 -8.45 18.87
C ASN A 264 9.52 -8.71 20.38
N ALA A 265 9.29 -9.95 20.82
CA ALA A 265 9.24 -10.30 22.23
C ALA A 265 10.59 -10.12 22.93
N GLN A 266 11.70 -10.37 22.23
CA GLN A 266 13.06 -10.17 22.76
C GLN A 266 13.48 -8.70 22.83
N HIS A 267 12.77 -7.80 22.14
CA HIS A 267 13.08 -6.36 22.04
C HIS A 267 11.95 -5.48 22.60
N ASP A 268 11.12 -5.97 23.54
CA ASP A 268 10.04 -5.21 24.18
C ASP A 268 8.97 -4.68 23.22
N PHE A 269 8.67 -5.43 22.16
CA PHE A 269 7.62 -5.14 21.17
C PHE A 269 7.70 -3.75 20.51
N PRO A 270 8.85 -3.31 19.97
CA PRO A 270 8.99 -1.98 19.40
C PRO A 270 8.10 -1.78 18.19
N THR A 271 7.93 -2.79 17.31
CA THR A 271 7.13 -2.66 16.08
C THR A 271 5.63 -2.49 16.34
N PRO A 272 4.97 -3.28 17.22
CA PRO A 272 3.59 -3.03 17.61
C PRO A 272 3.39 -1.68 18.33
N ARG A 273 4.30 -1.30 19.25
CA ARG A 273 4.25 0.01 19.93
C ARG A 273 4.31 1.16 18.94
N HIS A 274 5.26 1.14 18.00
CA HIS A 274 5.39 2.14 16.95
C HIS A 274 4.14 2.20 16.06
N THR A 275 3.57 1.03 15.69
CA THR A 275 2.34 0.96 14.90
C THR A 275 1.16 1.55 15.67
N GLY A 276 1.01 1.19 16.94
CA GLY A 276 -0.01 1.75 17.83
C GLY A 276 0.08 3.26 17.95
N ALA A 277 1.29 3.81 18.12
CA ALA A 277 1.53 5.26 18.18
C ALA A 277 1.14 5.98 16.88
N ASN A 278 1.31 5.33 15.71
CA ASN A 278 0.88 5.89 14.42
C ASN A 278 -0.64 5.85 14.21
N ILE A 279 -1.33 4.88 14.81
CA ILE A 279 -2.79 4.71 14.74
C ILE A 279 -3.49 5.54 15.82
N ALA A 280 -2.79 5.91 16.91
CA ALA A 280 -3.35 6.52 18.11
C ALA A 280 -4.40 7.60 17.81
N TRP A 281 -5.58 7.37 18.37
CA TRP A 281 -6.67 8.33 18.30
C TRP A 281 -6.42 9.45 19.31
N GLN A 282 -6.48 10.68 18.83
CA GLN A 282 -6.21 11.88 19.62
C GLN A 282 -7.49 12.71 19.77
N TYR A 283 -7.64 13.35 20.95
CA TYR A 283 -8.71 14.32 21.12
C TYR A 283 -8.42 15.60 20.31
N PRO A 284 -9.41 16.19 19.65
CA PRO A 284 -10.80 15.73 19.48
C PRO A 284 -10.89 14.47 18.60
N TYR A 285 -11.74 13.47 18.96
CA TYR A 285 -11.81 12.17 18.29
C TYR A 285 -12.41 12.20 16.87
N ILE A 286 -12.74 13.37 16.35
CA ILE A 286 -13.31 13.52 15.00
C ILE A 286 -12.51 14.57 14.23
N HIS A 287 -11.89 14.15 13.13
CA HIS A 287 -11.01 14.94 12.29
C HIS A 287 -11.54 15.03 10.83
N PRO A 288 -12.56 15.86 10.53
CA PRO A 288 -13.16 15.91 9.19
C PRO A 288 -12.18 16.34 8.10
N LEU A 289 -11.23 17.22 8.42
CA LEU A 289 -10.22 17.69 7.47
C LEU A 289 -9.27 16.55 7.06
N GLN A 290 -8.85 15.72 8.00
CA GLN A 290 -8.03 14.53 7.73
C GLN A 290 -8.78 13.54 6.83
N LEU A 291 -10.08 13.35 7.06
CA LEU A 291 -10.92 12.53 6.20
C LEU A 291 -11.00 13.09 4.77
N ILE A 292 -11.22 14.40 4.63
CA ILE A 292 -11.29 15.06 3.30
C ILE A 292 -9.95 14.95 2.58
N GLU A 293 -8.85 15.21 3.28
CA GLU A 293 -7.49 15.05 2.74
C GLU A 293 -7.24 13.60 2.29
N TYR A 294 -7.55 12.63 3.15
CA TYR A 294 -7.40 11.22 2.82
C TYR A 294 -8.21 10.82 1.57
N VAL A 295 -9.49 11.22 1.50
CA VAL A 295 -10.34 10.98 0.32
C VAL A 295 -9.77 11.66 -0.92
N GLY A 296 -9.32 12.91 -0.80
CA GLY A 296 -8.70 13.65 -1.90
C GLY A 296 -7.47 12.94 -2.46
N VAL A 297 -6.60 12.43 -1.59
CA VAL A 297 -5.40 11.67 -2.00
C VAL A 297 -5.76 10.39 -2.76
N GLN A 298 -6.90 9.72 -2.46
CA GLN A 298 -7.30 8.51 -3.18
C GLN A 298 -7.61 8.77 -4.67
N PHE A 299 -8.04 9.98 -5.03
CA PHE A 299 -8.17 10.36 -6.46
C PHE A 299 -6.81 10.40 -7.15
N GLY A 300 -5.75 10.79 -6.43
CA GLY A 300 -4.38 10.76 -6.94
C GLY A 300 -3.78 9.35 -6.99
N VAL A 301 -4.12 8.47 -6.05
CA VAL A 301 -3.56 7.11 -5.94
C VAL A 301 -4.21 6.15 -6.94
N PHE A 302 -5.55 6.12 -7.00
CA PHE A 302 -6.31 5.18 -7.85
C PHE A 302 -6.73 5.78 -9.19
N GLY A 303 -6.72 7.09 -9.31
CA GLY A 303 -7.19 7.83 -10.47
C GLY A 303 -8.65 8.25 -10.35
N PRO A 304 -9.00 9.49 -10.76
CA PRO A 304 -10.31 10.08 -10.50
C PRO A 304 -11.45 9.31 -11.16
N ILE A 305 -11.25 8.89 -12.41
CA ILE A 305 -12.28 8.17 -13.17
C ILE A 305 -12.53 6.80 -12.54
N LEU A 306 -11.47 6.04 -12.21
CA LEU A 306 -11.60 4.70 -11.65
C LEU A 306 -12.25 4.74 -10.27
N LEU A 307 -11.91 5.73 -9.42
CA LEU A 307 -12.50 5.86 -8.10
C LEU A 307 -14.02 6.14 -8.18
N VAL A 308 -14.44 7.04 -9.06
CA VAL A 308 -15.87 7.33 -9.27
C VAL A 308 -16.61 6.09 -9.79
N VAL A 309 -16.01 5.36 -10.74
CA VAL A 309 -16.60 4.11 -11.25
C VAL A 309 -16.67 3.06 -10.16
N LEU A 310 -15.61 2.90 -9.34
CA LEU A 310 -15.59 2.00 -8.19
C LEU A 310 -16.79 2.28 -7.26
N LEU A 311 -16.94 3.52 -6.81
CA LEU A 311 -18.00 3.89 -5.85
C LEU A 311 -19.41 3.65 -6.42
N ARG A 312 -19.66 4.08 -7.67
CA ARG A 312 -20.96 3.91 -8.31
C ARG A 312 -21.31 2.46 -8.60
N ALA A 313 -20.34 1.70 -9.12
CA ALA A 313 -20.53 0.29 -9.45
C ALA A 313 -20.67 -0.57 -8.20
N SER A 314 -19.90 -0.28 -7.14
CA SER A 314 -20.02 -0.97 -5.85
C SER A 314 -21.40 -0.77 -5.23
N TYR A 315 -21.91 0.47 -5.23
CA TYR A 315 -23.26 0.75 -4.72
C TYR A 315 -24.33 -0.06 -5.44
N ARG A 316 -24.22 -0.17 -6.77
CA ARG A 316 -25.17 -0.95 -7.59
C ARG A 316 -25.06 -2.45 -7.32
N GLU A 317 -23.83 -3.00 -7.30
CA GLU A 317 -23.60 -4.42 -7.11
C GLU A 317 -23.98 -4.89 -5.70
N LEU A 318 -23.81 -4.06 -4.67
CA LEU A 318 -24.21 -4.37 -3.30
C LEU A 318 -25.73 -4.35 -3.12
N ARG A 319 -26.46 -3.54 -3.88
CA ARG A 319 -27.94 -3.52 -3.84
C ARG A 319 -28.57 -4.71 -4.56
N GLU A 320 -27.98 -5.11 -5.68
CA GLU A 320 -28.46 -6.19 -6.51
C GLU A 320 -27.29 -7.10 -6.90
N PRO A 321 -26.81 -7.95 -5.97
CA PRO A 321 -25.68 -8.81 -6.23
C PRO A 321 -26.03 -9.84 -7.31
N ARG A 322 -25.37 -9.72 -8.48
CA ARG A 322 -25.63 -10.56 -9.66
C ARG A 322 -24.46 -11.48 -10.00
N ASP A 323 -23.24 -11.13 -9.55
CA ASP A 323 -22.02 -11.83 -9.93
C ASP A 323 -21.13 -12.08 -8.71
N GLN A 324 -20.95 -13.37 -8.36
CA GLN A 324 -20.12 -13.78 -7.22
C GLN A 324 -18.65 -13.37 -7.38
N ASN A 325 -18.13 -13.30 -8.62
CA ASN A 325 -16.77 -12.83 -8.86
C ASN A 325 -16.62 -11.35 -8.52
N LYS A 326 -17.65 -10.53 -8.81
CA LYS A 326 -17.66 -9.11 -8.45
C LYS A 326 -17.77 -8.92 -6.94
N ILE A 327 -18.60 -9.72 -6.26
CA ILE A 327 -18.72 -9.69 -4.80
C ILE A 327 -17.40 -10.07 -4.13
N LEU A 328 -16.68 -11.09 -4.64
CA LEU A 328 -15.33 -11.42 -4.18
C LEU A 328 -14.39 -10.21 -4.27
N LEU A 329 -14.35 -9.55 -5.43
CA LEU A 329 -13.47 -8.38 -5.64
C LEU A 329 -13.83 -7.20 -4.73
N LEU A 330 -15.12 -6.97 -4.48
CA LEU A 330 -15.58 -5.94 -3.54
C LEU A 330 -15.21 -6.30 -2.09
N ALA A 331 -15.29 -7.58 -1.71
CA ALA A 331 -14.86 -8.03 -0.39
C ALA A 331 -13.36 -7.84 -0.13
N PHE A 332 -12.52 -7.80 -1.18
CA PHE A 332 -11.09 -7.49 -1.11
C PHE A 332 -10.74 -6.03 -1.40
N SER A 333 -11.72 -5.16 -1.49
CA SER A 333 -11.53 -3.71 -1.73
C SER A 333 -12.22 -2.86 -0.65
N LEU A 334 -13.53 -2.99 -0.51
CA LEU A 334 -14.34 -2.08 0.32
C LEU A 334 -14.05 -2.15 1.82
N PRO A 335 -13.81 -3.33 2.45
CA PRO A 335 -13.53 -3.37 3.89
C PRO A 335 -12.26 -2.59 4.26
N VAL A 336 -11.22 -2.65 3.43
CA VAL A 336 -9.98 -1.89 3.65
C VAL A 336 -10.24 -0.39 3.52
N LEU A 337 -10.94 0.03 2.46
CA LEU A 337 -11.28 1.45 2.27
C LEU A 337 -12.16 1.96 3.41
N ALA A 338 -13.16 1.20 3.84
CA ALA A 338 -14.03 1.58 4.94
C ALA A 338 -13.27 1.70 6.27
N LEU A 339 -12.40 0.72 6.59
CA LEU A 339 -11.56 0.76 7.78
C LEU A 339 -10.70 2.03 7.82
N LEU A 340 -10.08 2.38 6.69
CA LEU A 340 -9.18 3.52 6.61
C LEU A 340 -9.92 4.87 6.53
N LEU A 341 -11.15 4.91 6.02
CA LEU A 341 -12.03 6.07 6.15
C LEU A 341 -12.35 6.35 7.62
N VAL A 342 -12.67 5.30 8.39
CA VAL A 342 -12.90 5.42 9.84
C VAL A 342 -11.61 5.88 10.54
N GLN A 343 -10.47 5.29 10.21
CA GLN A 343 -9.17 5.71 10.76
C GLN A 343 -8.85 7.18 10.44
N ALA A 344 -9.09 7.63 9.20
CA ALA A 344 -8.86 9.02 8.80
C ALA A 344 -9.79 10.00 9.53
N LEU A 345 -11.02 9.57 9.86
CA LEU A 345 -11.96 10.36 10.64
C LEU A 345 -11.55 10.47 12.11
N LEU A 346 -11.04 9.38 12.71
CA LEU A 346 -10.70 9.30 14.14
C LEU A 346 -9.28 9.81 14.46
N SER A 347 -8.41 9.90 13.46
CA SER A 347 -7.03 10.38 13.59
C SER A 347 -6.53 10.79 12.22
N ARG A 348 -5.49 10.12 11.73
CA ARG A 348 -4.92 10.31 10.39
C ARG A 348 -4.79 8.97 9.67
N ALA A 349 -4.88 8.98 8.34
CA ALA A 349 -4.52 7.85 7.50
C ALA A 349 -3.67 8.35 6.32
N HIS A 350 -2.55 7.69 6.08
CA HIS A 350 -1.74 8.01 4.91
C HIS A 350 -2.34 7.39 3.64
N GLY A 351 -2.21 8.08 2.50
CA GLY A 351 -2.83 7.67 1.24
C GLY A 351 -2.41 6.27 0.75
N ASN A 352 -1.18 5.84 1.07
CA ASN A 352 -0.66 4.53 0.72
C ASN A 352 -1.21 3.37 1.58
N TRP A 353 -1.84 3.66 2.73
CA TRP A 353 -2.37 2.60 3.59
C TRP A 353 -3.49 1.81 2.91
N SER A 354 -4.24 2.43 2.00
CA SER A 354 -5.29 1.79 1.21
C SER A 354 -4.79 1.05 -0.04
N ALA A 355 -3.49 1.01 -0.29
CA ALA A 355 -2.93 0.40 -1.51
C ALA A 355 -3.38 -1.05 -1.72
N THR A 356 -3.60 -1.82 -0.65
CA THR A 356 -4.08 -3.21 -0.70
C THR A 356 -5.52 -3.36 -1.20
N ALA A 357 -6.34 -2.30 -1.17
CA ALA A 357 -7.69 -2.32 -1.73
C ALA A 357 -7.71 -2.32 -3.27
N TYR A 358 -6.69 -1.71 -3.88
CA TYR A 358 -6.71 -1.39 -5.31
C TYR A 358 -6.42 -2.54 -6.27
N PRO A 359 -5.68 -3.60 -5.92
CA PRO A 359 -5.57 -4.78 -6.77
C PRO A 359 -6.92 -5.37 -7.20
N ALA A 360 -7.78 -5.67 -6.24
CA ALA A 360 -9.12 -6.19 -6.51
C ALA A 360 -10.04 -5.15 -7.14
N ALA A 361 -9.99 -3.89 -6.65
CA ALA A 361 -10.75 -2.78 -7.22
C ALA A 361 -10.44 -2.55 -8.71
N THR A 362 -9.18 -2.68 -9.11
CA THR A 362 -8.77 -2.51 -10.52
C THR A 362 -9.41 -3.57 -11.43
N ILE A 363 -9.41 -4.84 -11.01
CA ILE A 363 -10.06 -5.91 -11.77
C ILE A 363 -11.56 -5.65 -11.87
N PHE A 364 -12.19 -5.29 -10.74
CA PHE A 364 -13.63 -4.98 -10.69
C PHE A 364 -14.02 -3.84 -11.62
N VAL A 365 -13.35 -2.69 -11.52
CA VAL A 365 -13.67 -1.51 -12.34
C VAL A 365 -13.40 -1.78 -13.82
N THR A 366 -12.32 -2.47 -14.15
CA THR A 366 -11.99 -2.83 -15.53
C THR A 366 -13.07 -3.75 -16.13
N ALA A 367 -13.51 -4.77 -15.39
CA ALA A 367 -14.58 -5.66 -15.83
C ALA A 367 -15.87 -4.86 -16.11
N ILE A 368 -16.30 -4.01 -15.18
CA ILE A 368 -17.49 -3.16 -15.31
C ILE A 368 -17.40 -2.24 -16.54
N MET A 369 -16.26 -1.57 -16.74
CA MET A 369 -16.11 -0.62 -17.87
C MET A 369 -16.12 -1.32 -19.22
N LEU A 370 -15.55 -2.52 -19.31
CA LEU A 370 -15.53 -3.32 -20.54
C LEU A 370 -16.89 -3.98 -20.81
N GLU A 371 -17.58 -4.50 -19.81
CA GLU A 371 -18.93 -5.07 -19.92
C GLU A 371 -19.97 -4.02 -20.33
N LEU A 372 -19.93 -2.84 -19.72
CA LEU A 372 -20.84 -1.73 -20.04
C LEU A 372 -20.45 -0.98 -21.31
N ASN A 373 -19.46 -1.46 -22.06
CA ASN A 373 -18.96 -0.86 -23.31
C ASN A 373 -18.59 0.63 -23.18
N ARG A 374 -18.09 1.06 -22.01
CA ARG A 374 -17.68 2.44 -21.73
C ARG A 374 -16.30 2.78 -22.33
N ARG A 375 -16.12 2.46 -23.62
CA ARG A 375 -14.81 2.53 -24.31
C ARG A 375 -14.15 3.90 -24.26
N VAL A 376 -14.92 4.98 -24.40
CA VAL A 376 -14.36 6.35 -24.36
C VAL A 376 -13.82 6.63 -22.96
N LEU A 377 -14.65 6.43 -21.92
CA LEU A 377 -14.26 6.66 -20.54
C LEU A 377 -13.03 5.83 -20.13
N PHE A 378 -12.98 4.56 -20.56
CA PHE A 378 -11.85 3.66 -20.35
C PHE A 378 -10.56 4.19 -21.01
N ARG A 379 -10.64 4.61 -22.29
CA ARG A 379 -9.49 5.16 -23.03
C ARG A 379 -8.99 6.47 -22.40
N VAL A 380 -9.89 7.36 -21.99
CA VAL A 380 -9.53 8.62 -21.33
C VAL A 380 -8.83 8.33 -20.00
N SER A 381 -9.38 7.41 -19.19
CA SER A 381 -8.74 7.01 -17.93
C SER A 381 -7.34 6.43 -18.15
N LEU A 382 -7.20 5.49 -19.10
CA LEU A 382 -5.91 4.88 -19.40
C LEU A 382 -4.92 5.89 -19.98
N GLY A 383 -5.37 6.80 -20.85
CA GLY A 383 -4.54 7.87 -21.39
C GLY A 383 -4.00 8.80 -20.30
N LEU A 384 -4.87 9.19 -19.35
CA LEU A 384 -4.46 9.98 -18.18
C LEU A 384 -3.42 9.23 -17.33
N HIS A 385 -3.64 7.95 -17.05
CA HIS A 385 -2.70 7.13 -16.27
C HIS A 385 -1.35 6.98 -16.99
N LEU A 386 -1.34 6.73 -18.29
CA LEU A 386 -0.11 6.64 -19.07
C LEU A 386 0.65 7.97 -19.08
N ALA A 387 -0.04 9.09 -19.27
CA ALA A 387 0.58 10.42 -19.22
C ALA A 387 1.22 10.67 -17.85
N LEU A 388 0.49 10.39 -16.76
CA LEU A 388 1.03 10.52 -15.40
C LEU A 388 2.18 9.55 -15.14
N ALA A 389 2.10 8.31 -15.61
CA ALA A 389 3.18 7.33 -15.47
C ALA A 389 4.48 7.80 -16.15
N VAL A 390 4.38 8.39 -17.35
CA VAL A 390 5.53 8.97 -18.05
C VAL A 390 6.08 10.19 -17.29
N ILE A 391 5.21 11.10 -16.85
CA ILE A 391 5.61 12.29 -16.07
C ILE A 391 6.34 11.86 -14.79
N ILE A 392 5.76 10.93 -14.03
CA ILE A 392 6.36 10.43 -12.79
C ILE A 392 7.70 9.73 -13.04
N ALA A 393 7.84 9.01 -14.16
CA ALA A 393 9.09 8.35 -14.52
C ALA A 393 10.17 9.36 -14.93
N VAL A 394 9.80 10.39 -15.67
CA VAL A 394 10.77 11.34 -16.29
C VAL A 394 11.12 12.49 -15.32
N ALA A 395 10.18 12.95 -14.51
CA ALA A 395 10.37 14.08 -13.61
C ALA A 395 11.62 13.97 -12.70
N PRO A 396 11.90 12.82 -12.05
CA PRO A 396 13.07 12.66 -11.19
C PRO A 396 14.41 12.89 -11.87
N ALA A 397 14.50 12.69 -13.19
CA ALA A 397 15.74 12.93 -13.96
C ALA A 397 16.14 14.41 -14.01
N PHE A 398 15.17 15.31 -13.94
CA PHE A 398 15.42 16.76 -13.94
C PHE A 398 15.80 17.30 -12.56
N GLY A 399 15.50 16.59 -11.49
CA GLY A 399 15.88 16.92 -10.12
C GLY A 399 15.65 18.40 -9.78
N ARG A 400 16.75 19.10 -9.41
CA ARG A 400 16.74 20.51 -9.00
C ARG A 400 16.37 21.50 -10.12
N GLN A 401 16.32 21.07 -11.38
CA GLN A 401 16.09 21.98 -12.52
C GLN A 401 14.61 22.20 -12.80
N TRP A 402 13.71 21.37 -12.27
CA TRP A 402 12.27 21.50 -12.57
C TRP A 402 11.54 22.32 -11.50
N PRO A 403 10.93 23.48 -11.86
CA PRO A 403 10.30 24.39 -10.89
C PRO A 403 9.19 23.77 -10.05
N VAL A 404 8.52 22.72 -10.56
CA VAL A 404 7.46 21.98 -9.82
C VAL A 404 8.00 21.36 -8.53
N PHE A 405 9.28 21.00 -8.48
CA PHE A 405 9.91 20.45 -7.27
C PHE A 405 9.99 21.46 -6.12
N GLU A 406 9.97 22.76 -6.42
CA GLU A 406 9.94 23.84 -5.40
C GLU A 406 8.65 23.82 -4.58
N GLN A 407 7.52 23.43 -5.20
CA GLN A 407 6.19 23.46 -4.58
C GLN A 407 5.82 22.16 -3.86
N LEU A 408 6.45 21.05 -4.23
CA LEU A 408 6.13 19.72 -3.68
C LEU A 408 7.02 19.41 -2.48
N GLN A 409 6.52 19.69 -1.28
CA GLN A 409 7.24 19.50 -0.01
C GLN A 409 7.85 18.11 0.18
N PHE A 410 7.18 17.05 -0.31
CA PHE A 410 7.68 15.69 -0.21
C PHE A 410 8.93 15.44 -1.06
N LEU A 411 9.08 16.13 -2.19
CA LEU A 411 10.28 16.05 -3.03
C LEU A 411 11.48 16.78 -2.41
N ARG A 412 11.23 17.80 -1.60
CA ARG A 412 12.30 18.48 -0.85
C ARG A 412 13.00 17.53 0.12
N SER A 413 12.27 16.58 0.69
CA SER A 413 12.85 15.60 1.62
C SER A 413 13.87 14.68 0.94
N THR A 414 13.81 14.55 -0.39
CA THR A 414 14.69 13.70 -1.20
C THR A 414 15.86 14.44 -1.88
N LEU A 415 16.14 15.68 -1.49
CA LEU A 415 17.20 16.47 -2.13
C LEU A 415 18.23 16.93 -1.11
N GLY A 416 19.51 16.94 -1.54
CA GLY A 416 20.63 17.54 -0.82
C GLY A 416 21.24 16.69 0.28
N TRP A 417 20.85 15.45 0.48
CA TRP A 417 21.45 14.60 1.49
C TRP A 417 22.87 14.18 1.16
N ARG A 418 23.15 13.94 -0.12
CA ARG A 418 24.50 13.68 -0.62
C ARG A 418 25.43 14.89 -0.38
N ASP A 419 24.92 16.11 -0.61
CA ASP A 419 25.69 17.33 -0.37
C ASP A 419 25.87 17.60 1.14
N VAL A 420 24.85 17.35 1.96
CA VAL A 420 24.97 17.39 3.43
C VAL A 420 26.06 16.42 3.91
N ALA A 421 26.08 15.19 3.41
CA ALA A 421 27.14 14.25 3.74
C ALA A 421 28.52 14.71 3.24
N GLY A 422 28.55 15.42 2.10
CA GLY A 422 29.77 16.05 1.58
C GLY A 422 30.37 17.06 2.57
N VAL A 423 29.57 18.01 3.06
CA VAL A 423 30.05 19.00 4.03
C VAL A 423 30.39 18.38 5.39
N VAL A 424 29.65 17.35 5.82
CA VAL A 424 29.95 16.58 7.03
C VAL A 424 31.30 15.85 6.89
N ARG A 425 31.59 15.26 5.72
CA ARG A 425 32.86 14.58 5.45
C ARG A 425 34.05 15.54 5.51
N VAL A 426 33.90 16.75 4.94
CA VAL A 426 34.92 17.81 5.04
C VAL A 426 35.18 18.15 6.51
N LYS A 427 34.11 18.38 7.28
CA LYS A 427 34.22 18.74 8.70
C LYS A 427 34.85 17.65 9.56
N LEU A 428 34.55 16.38 9.28
CA LEU A 428 35.19 15.23 9.94
C LEU A 428 36.69 15.11 9.61
N ALA A 429 37.13 15.68 8.50
CA ALA A 429 38.54 15.65 8.08
C ALA A 429 39.36 16.84 8.65
N GLU A 430 38.73 17.88 9.19
CA GLU A 430 39.41 19.05 9.75
C GLU A 430 40.04 18.76 11.13
N ASP A 431 39.50 17.80 11.88
CA ASP A 431 39.99 17.45 13.22
C ASP A 431 39.80 15.94 13.49
N HIS A 432 40.38 15.45 14.58
CA HIS A 432 40.22 14.07 15.02
C HIS A 432 38.99 13.94 15.91
N TYR A 433 37.90 13.43 15.35
CA TYR A 433 36.68 13.15 16.10
C TYR A 433 36.59 11.67 16.47
N GLY A 434 36.24 11.38 17.72
CA GLY A 434 35.98 10.03 18.20
C GLY A 434 34.62 9.48 17.74
N ALA A 435 33.61 10.36 17.60
CA ALA A 435 32.29 9.99 17.12
C ALA A 435 31.59 11.13 16.36
N LEU A 436 30.65 10.76 15.48
CA LEU A 436 29.67 11.63 14.85
C LEU A 436 28.33 11.46 15.60
N LEU A 437 27.88 12.51 16.30
CA LEU A 437 26.62 12.50 17.04
C LEU A 437 25.53 13.19 16.22
N VAL A 438 24.40 12.52 16.08
CA VAL A 438 23.18 13.09 15.47
C VAL A 438 21.99 12.88 16.40
N ARG A 439 20.91 13.65 16.20
CA ARG A 439 19.73 13.57 17.07
C ARG A 439 18.55 12.87 16.40
N THR A 440 18.38 13.04 15.11
CA THR A 440 17.16 12.66 14.40
C THR A 440 17.35 11.41 13.55
N ARG A 441 16.27 10.66 13.37
CA ARG A 441 16.24 9.43 12.60
C ARG A 441 16.64 9.64 11.13
N ASP A 442 16.18 10.74 10.53
CA ASP A 442 16.51 11.11 9.16
C ASP A 442 17.99 11.38 8.98
N MET A 443 18.58 12.21 9.86
CA MET A 443 20.02 12.48 9.83
C MET A 443 20.83 11.19 10.01
N ALA A 444 20.43 10.31 10.93
CA ALA A 444 21.14 9.05 11.14
C ALA A 444 21.10 8.13 9.88
N ALA A 445 19.90 7.96 9.31
CA ALA A 445 19.72 7.11 8.14
C ALA A 445 20.54 7.60 6.94
N GLU A 446 20.42 8.88 6.65
CA GLU A 446 21.06 9.50 5.48
C GLU A 446 22.58 9.57 5.64
N MET A 447 23.09 9.93 6.83
CA MET A 447 24.53 9.96 7.07
C MET A 447 25.15 8.56 7.03
N LEU A 448 24.49 7.54 7.56
CA LEU A 448 24.96 6.16 7.45
C LEU A 448 25.08 5.69 5.99
N TYR A 449 24.15 6.12 5.12
CA TYR A 449 24.20 5.79 3.70
C TYR A 449 25.25 6.62 2.94
N TYR A 450 25.18 7.96 3.03
CA TYR A 450 25.97 8.85 2.19
C TYR A 450 27.42 9.09 2.66
N LEU A 451 27.72 8.90 3.96
CA LEU A 451 29.12 8.89 4.43
C LEU A 451 29.82 7.56 4.11
N GLY A 452 29.04 6.49 3.90
CA GLY A 452 29.56 5.18 3.55
C GLY A 452 30.47 4.62 4.65
N ASP A 453 31.70 4.20 4.27
CA ASP A 453 32.67 3.57 5.17
C ASP A 453 33.46 4.58 6.00
N SER A 454 32.79 5.59 6.57
CA SER A 454 33.42 6.50 7.53
C SER A 454 34.00 5.71 8.70
N LYS A 455 35.26 5.96 9.05
CA LYS A 455 35.91 5.34 10.20
C LYS A 455 35.41 5.90 11.52
N VAL A 456 34.77 7.08 11.50
CA VAL A 456 34.17 7.71 12.70
C VAL A 456 32.80 7.09 12.95
N PRO A 457 32.56 6.45 14.11
CA PRO A 457 31.29 5.82 14.42
C PRO A 457 30.18 6.86 14.53
N LEU A 458 29.02 6.58 13.93
CA LEU A 458 27.82 7.39 14.09
C LEU A 458 27.02 6.88 15.27
N VAL A 459 26.70 7.77 16.21
CA VAL A 459 25.88 7.54 17.39
C VAL A 459 24.69 8.51 17.42
N VAL A 460 23.63 8.13 18.12
CA VAL A 460 22.39 8.91 18.16
C VAL A 460 22.05 9.32 19.58
N TRP A 461 21.77 10.61 19.77
CA TRP A 461 21.33 11.13 21.06
C TRP A 461 20.02 10.48 21.51
N ALA A 462 20.04 9.84 22.68
CA ALA A 462 18.90 9.15 23.28
C ALA A 462 18.66 9.74 24.69
N PRO A 463 17.76 10.74 24.84
CA PRO A 463 17.62 11.47 26.11
C PRO A 463 16.86 10.70 27.20
N GLY A 464 16.38 9.50 26.93
CA GLY A 464 15.60 8.71 27.89
C GLY A 464 15.88 7.21 27.78
N PRO A 465 15.33 6.41 28.71
CA PRO A 465 15.58 4.96 28.74
C PRO A 465 14.92 4.18 27.60
N GLU A 466 13.85 4.72 27.00
CA GLU A 466 13.14 4.05 25.91
C GLU A 466 13.55 4.63 24.55
N PRO A 467 13.97 3.78 23.60
CA PRO A 467 14.29 4.23 22.26
C PRO A 467 13.02 4.63 21.49
N HIS A 468 13.03 5.76 20.81
CA HIS A 468 11.94 6.25 19.94
C HIS A 468 12.13 5.91 18.46
N ASN A 469 13.29 5.38 18.08
CA ASN A 469 13.60 4.94 16.73
C ASN A 469 14.67 3.85 16.73
N HIS A 470 14.88 3.24 15.55
CA HIS A 470 15.82 2.15 15.38
C HIS A 470 17.27 2.50 15.80
N TYR A 471 17.72 3.70 15.51
CA TYR A 471 19.10 4.10 15.76
C TYR A 471 19.37 4.39 17.22
N GLN A 472 18.37 4.90 17.96
CA GLN A 472 18.48 5.00 19.42
C GLN A 472 18.52 3.63 20.10
N MET A 473 17.90 2.61 19.48
CA MET A 473 17.97 1.22 19.95
C MET A 473 19.31 0.56 19.65
N THR A 474 19.89 0.81 18.47
CA THR A 474 21.05 0.06 17.97
C THR A 474 22.38 0.82 18.05
N ARG A 475 22.35 2.16 18.13
CA ARG A 475 23.52 3.06 18.12
C ARG A 475 23.34 4.22 19.11
N PRO A 476 22.93 3.96 20.36
CA PRO A 476 22.74 5.04 21.32
C PRO A 476 24.08 5.71 21.64
N PHE A 477 24.04 7.01 21.89
CA PHE A 477 25.13 7.69 22.55
C PHE A 477 25.25 7.18 24.00
N THR A 478 26.46 6.88 24.45
CA THR A 478 26.75 6.40 25.81
C THR A 478 27.93 7.17 26.40
N ALA A 479 28.14 7.06 27.73
CA ALA A 479 29.28 7.67 28.38
C ALA A 479 30.64 7.17 27.86
N ASP A 480 30.69 5.97 27.28
CA ASP A 480 31.89 5.37 26.68
C ASP A 480 32.14 5.80 25.23
N THR A 481 31.28 6.67 24.67
CA THR A 481 31.45 7.16 23.30
C THR A 481 32.76 7.97 23.20
N PRO A 482 33.66 7.61 22.26
CA PRO A 482 34.94 8.31 22.11
C PRO A 482 34.77 9.80 21.78
N GLU A 483 35.53 10.62 22.50
CA GLU A 483 35.59 12.08 22.34
C GLU A 483 36.90 12.54 21.66
N PRO A 484 36.96 13.76 21.09
CA PRO A 484 35.87 14.74 20.94
C PRO A 484 34.82 14.30 19.94
N ILE A 485 33.60 14.83 20.09
CA ILE A 485 32.44 14.46 19.28
C ILE A 485 32.09 15.59 18.34
N LEU A 486 31.86 15.26 17.05
CA LEU A 486 31.22 16.16 16.11
C LEU A 486 29.71 15.98 16.18
N PHE A 487 28.99 16.98 16.72
CA PHE A 487 27.54 17.00 16.63
C PHE A 487 27.06 17.71 15.37
N VAL A 488 26.15 17.08 14.63
CA VAL A 488 25.60 17.61 13.37
C VAL A 488 24.07 17.65 13.40
N SER A 489 23.50 18.80 13.02
CA SER A 489 22.05 19.00 13.03
C SER A 489 21.61 20.01 11.98
N LEU A 490 20.37 19.87 11.48
CA LEU A 490 19.71 20.86 10.62
C LEU A 490 18.95 21.94 11.40
N LYS A 491 18.89 21.84 12.73
CA LYS A 491 18.10 22.74 13.61
C LYS A 491 18.93 23.45 14.68
N GLY A 492 20.27 23.47 14.53
CA GLY A 492 21.18 24.05 15.50
C GLY A 492 21.67 23.07 16.55
N CYS A 493 22.42 23.57 17.53
CA CYS A 493 22.98 22.80 18.64
C CYS A 493 22.13 23.08 19.90
N PRO A 494 21.18 22.17 20.22
CA PRO A 494 20.18 22.45 21.24
C PRO A 494 20.76 22.35 22.65
N PRO A 495 20.23 23.15 23.62
CA PRO A 495 20.74 23.24 24.98
C PRO A 495 20.76 21.93 25.78
N ASP A 496 19.81 21.02 25.48
CA ASP A 496 19.75 19.69 26.12
C ASP A 496 20.94 18.79 25.73
N ILE A 497 21.53 19.02 24.56
CA ILE A 497 22.76 18.34 24.15
C ILE A 497 23.99 19.11 24.65
N THR A 498 24.10 20.40 24.31
CA THR A 498 25.28 21.18 24.67
C THR A 498 25.51 21.28 26.19
N GLY A 499 24.41 21.36 26.97
CA GLY A 499 24.46 21.38 28.44
C GLY A 499 24.92 20.06 29.06
N ALA A 500 24.87 18.94 28.35
CA ALA A 500 25.36 17.64 28.83
C ALA A 500 26.88 17.48 28.76
N PHE A 501 27.60 18.44 28.17
CA PHE A 501 29.05 18.43 28.01
C PHE A 501 29.69 19.60 28.77
N THR A 502 30.96 19.45 29.20
CA THR A 502 31.72 20.53 29.82
C THR A 502 32.31 21.49 28.82
N GLU A 503 32.66 20.96 27.64
CA GLU A 503 33.23 21.74 26.55
C GLU A 503 32.28 21.75 25.37
N PHE A 504 31.95 22.94 24.91
CA PHE A 504 31.11 23.20 23.75
C PHE A 504 31.70 24.29 22.88
N GLU A 505 31.86 24.01 21.60
CA GLU A 505 32.33 24.96 20.60
C GLU A 505 31.42 24.91 19.38
N LEU A 506 30.90 26.07 18.96
CA LEU A 506 30.16 26.23 17.70
C LEU A 506 31.15 26.35 16.55
N LEU A 507 31.23 25.34 15.68
CA LEU A 507 32.17 25.29 14.55
C LEU A 507 31.64 26.02 13.29
N GLY A 508 30.37 26.47 13.30
CA GLY A 508 29.77 27.22 12.21
C GLY A 508 28.53 26.54 11.62
N ILE A 509 28.08 27.15 10.53
CA ILE A 509 26.90 26.72 9.78
C ILE A 509 27.28 26.67 8.31
N GLU A 510 27.12 25.49 7.69
CA GLU A 510 27.27 25.32 6.25
C GLU A 510 25.92 25.33 5.56
N ARG A 511 25.80 26.10 4.48
CA ARG A 511 24.57 26.21 3.70
C ARG A 511 24.62 25.33 2.48
N VAL A 512 23.82 24.26 2.47
CA VAL A 512 23.65 23.35 1.33
C VAL A 512 22.44 23.79 0.51
N GLU A 513 22.66 24.26 -0.70
CA GLU A 513 21.59 24.69 -1.60
C GLU A 513 20.85 23.48 -2.19
N LEU A 514 19.50 23.51 -2.15
CA LEU A 514 18.66 22.46 -2.71
C LEU A 514 18.10 22.84 -4.08
N ILE A 515 17.36 23.93 -4.13
CA ILE A 515 16.73 24.53 -5.31
C ILE A 515 16.77 26.04 -5.09
N LYS A 516 16.55 26.86 -6.13
CA LYS A 516 16.49 28.33 -6.03
C LYS A 516 15.81 28.79 -4.73
N ALA A 517 16.46 29.60 -3.95
CA ALA A 517 16.02 30.14 -2.66
C ALA A 517 15.79 29.14 -1.51
N GLN A 518 16.04 27.85 -1.66
CA GLN A 518 15.91 26.85 -0.59
C GLN A 518 17.24 26.19 -0.28
N ALA A 519 17.57 26.11 1.00
CA ALA A 519 18.79 25.49 1.48
C ALA A 519 18.54 24.69 2.77
N ARG A 520 19.44 23.74 3.06
CA ARG A 520 19.60 23.13 4.37
C ARG A 520 20.76 23.83 5.07
N ASN A 521 20.51 24.38 6.26
CA ASN A 521 21.56 24.88 7.13
C ASN A 521 22.07 23.73 7.99
N VAL A 522 23.30 23.32 7.79
CA VAL A 522 23.95 22.25 8.56
C VAL A 522 24.79 22.89 9.65
N HIS A 523 24.41 22.67 10.89
CA HIS A 523 25.09 23.22 12.08
C HIS A 523 26.09 22.18 12.60
N PHE A 524 27.28 22.65 12.93
CA PHE A 524 28.37 21.86 13.45
C PHE A 524 28.80 22.34 14.83
N CYS A 525 28.86 21.43 15.80
CA CYS A 525 29.33 21.69 17.14
C CYS A 525 30.35 20.63 17.57
N ARG A 526 31.45 21.06 18.19
CA ARG A 526 32.40 20.20 18.87
C ARG A 526 31.98 20.08 20.33
N LEU A 527 31.93 18.84 20.81
CA LEU A 527 31.54 18.50 22.18
C LEU A 527 32.61 17.63 22.82
N ALA A 528 32.96 17.92 24.10
CA ALA A 528 33.84 17.09 24.91
C ALA A 528 33.51 17.19 26.41
N GLY A 529 33.95 16.23 27.17
CA GLY A 529 33.75 16.15 28.60
C GLY A 529 32.29 15.87 28.96
N TYR A 530 31.75 14.72 28.58
CA TYR A 530 30.39 14.32 28.95
C TYR A 530 30.21 14.25 30.44
N LYS A 531 29.20 14.94 30.98
CA LYS A 531 28.98 15.09 32.43
C LYS A 531 28.39 13.85 33.12
N GLY A 532 28.04 12.81 32.33
CA GLY A 532 27.23 11.69 32.82
C GLY A 532 25.77 12.09 33.06
N ASP A 533 24.93 11.10 33.32
CA ASP A 533 23.53 11.34 33.69
C ASP A 533 23.41 11.96 35.07
N LYS A 534 23.51 13.28 35.13
CA LYS A 534 22.96 14.08 36.23
C LYS A 534 21.58 14.62 35.85
N THR A 535 20.80 13.87 35.07
CA THR A 535 19.39 14.21 34.83
C THR A 535 18.63 13.84 36.11
N PRO A 536 18.03 14.81 36.82
CA PRO A 536 17.13 14.45 37.92
C PRO A 536 15.97 13.67 37.29
N ALA A 537 15.72 12.49 37.81
CA ALA A 537 14.50 11.77 37.59
C ALA A 537 13.36 12.67 38.13
N ASN A 538 12.57 13.25 37.20
CA ASN A 538 11.29 13.85 37.52
C ASN A 538 10.18 12.91 37.13
#